data_e034c033f96bcdaf3744f54bc6e122a0
#
_entry.id   e034c033f96bcdaf3744f54bc6e122a0
#
_cell.length_a   1.000
_cell.length_b   1.000
_cell.length_c   1.000
_cell.angle_alpha   90.00
_cell.angle_beta   90.00
_cell.angle_gamma   90.00
#
_symmetry.space_group_name_H-M   'P 1'
#
loop_
_entity.id
_entity.type
_entity.pdbx_description
1 polymer ?
#
loop_
_entity_poly.entity_id
_entity_poly.type
_entity_poly.pdbx_seq_one_letter_code
_entity_poly.pdbx_strand_id
1 'polypeptide(L)'
;LIDIPIYAQTDLDEIYRIISKVNEEAVPEHPEILKEPDVLGPQMASNGQFNFRISMIVQGGMQISIYHIFYRLYHEALLREGIELPTLGPLSKGK
;
A
#
# COMPACT_ATOMS: atom_id res chain seq x y z
N LEU A 1 1.55 9.89 1.37
CA LEU A 1 1.51 8.86 0.32
C LEU A 1 2.03 7.54 0.84
N ILE A 2 1.38 6.47 0.42
CA ILE A 2 1.83 5.11 0.74
C ILE A 2 2.23 4.45 -0.56
N ASP A 3 3.49 4.00 -0.65
CA ASP A 3 4.02 3.34 -1.83
C ASP A 3 4.37 1.90 -1.48
N ILE A 4 3.77 0.96 -2.20
CA ILE A 4 4.02 -0.46 -2.00
C ILE A 4 4.78 -0.97 -3.22
N PRO A 5 6.02 -1.47 -3.04
CA PRO A 5 6.77 -2.02 -4.17
C PRO A 5 6.03 -3.20 -4.79
N ILE A 6 5.96 -3.22 -6.11
CA ILE A 6 5.32 -4.31 -6.85
C ILE A 6 6.19 -4.69 -8.03
N TYR A 7 5.95 -5.88 -8.57
CA TYR A 7 6.59 -6.28 -9.82
C TYR A 7 5.82 -5.69 -11.00
N ALA A 8 6.52 -5.35 -12.07
CA ALA A 8 5.92 -4.71 -13.22
C ALA A 8 4.85 -5.58 -13.88
N GLN A 9 5.00 -6.90 -13.80
CA GLN A 9 4.08 -7.82 -14.45
C GLN A 9 2.90 -8.24 -13.58
N THR A 10 2.78 -7.67 -12.39
CA THR A 10 1.68 -8.01 -11.50
C THR A 10 0.35 -7.52 -12.09
N ASP A 11 -0.71 -8.30 -11.85
CA ASP A 11 -2.05 -7.94 -12.30
C ASP A 11 -2.55 -6.74 -11.49
N LEU A 12 -2.58 -5.57 -12.15
CA LEU A 12 -2.93 -4.33 -11.47
C LEU A 12 -4.39 -4.29 -11.05
N ASP A 13 -5.28 -4.91 -11.83
CA ASP A 13 -6.70 -4.94 -11.46
C ASP A 13 -6.90 -5.69 -10.16
N GLU A 14 -6.14 -6.76 -9.98
CA GLU A 14 -6.20 -7.53 -8.75
C GLU A 14 -5.72 -6.70 -7.57
N ILE A 15 -4.64 -5.94 -7.75
CA ILE A 15 -4.14 -5.07 -6.69
C ILE A 15 -5.18 -4.00 -6.35
N TYR A 16 -5.79 -3.38 -7.36
CA TYR A 16 -6.84 -2.39 -7.11
C TYR A 16 -7.97 -2.99 -6.28
N ARG A 17 -8.41 -4.20 -6.63
CA ARG A 17 -9.49 -4.85 -5.93
C ARG A 17 -9.14 -5.09 -4.46
N ILE A 18 -7.94 -5.58 -4.22
CA ILE A 18 -7.52 -5.92 -2.86
C ILE A 18 -7.36 -4.65 -2.01
N ILE A 19 -6.71 -3.63 -2.57
CA ILE A 19 -6.51 -2.37 -1.85
C ILE A 19 -7.85 -1.71 -1.54
N SER A 20 -8.76 -1.70 -2.51
CA SER A 20 -10.08 -1.09 -2.31
C SER A 20 -10.87 -1.81 -1.23
N LYS A 21 -10.75 -3.12 -1.15
CA LYS A 21 -11.43 -3.88 -0.11
C LYS A 21 -10.87 -3.58 1.26
N VAL A 22 -9.55 -3.44 1.37
CA VAL A 22 -8.93 -3.04 2.64
C VAL A 22 -9.46 -1.68 3.07
N ASN A 23 -9.52 -0.72 2.14
CA ASN A 23 -10.03 0.61 2.47
C ASN A 23 -11.48 0.54 2.93
N GLU A 24 -12.30 -0.25 2.25
CA GLU A 24 -13.71 -0.36 2.61
C GLU A 24 -13.88 -0.88 4.03
N GLU A 25 -13.04 -1.82 4.43
CA GLU A 25 -13.16 -2.44 5.74
C GLU A 25 -12.47 -1.67 6.85
N ALA A 26 -11.34 -1.04 6.56
CA ALA A 26 -10.50 -0.45 7.60
C ALA A 26 -10.68 1.06 7.77
N VAL A 27 -10.98 1.79 6.71
CA VAL A 27 -11.10 3.25 6.82
C VAL A 27 -12.17 3.67 7.82
N PRO A 28 -13.34 3.03 7.86
CA PRO A 28 -14.35 3.43 8.85
C PRO A 28 -13.91 3.29 10.30
N GLU A 29 -12.90 2.47 10.57
CA GLU A 29 -12.41 2.28 11.93
C GLU A 29 -11.30 3.26 12.31
N HIS A 30 -10.95 4.18 11.39
CA HIS A 30 -9.88 5.14 11.60
C HIS A 30 -10.37 6.54 11.27
N PRO A 31 -11.07 7.18 12.21
CA PRO A 31 -11.62 8.52 11.95
C PRO A 31 -10.55 9.59 11.71
N GLU A 32 -9.29 9.29 12.00
CA GLU A 32 -8.20 10.20 11.68
C GLU A 32 -8.04 10.42 10.18
N ILE A 33 -8.56 9.49 9.36
CA ILE A 33 -8.54 9.66 7.91
C ILE A 33 -9.69 10.56 7.53
N LEU A 34 -9.35 11.72 6.94
CA LEU A 34 -10.31 12.81 6.78
C LEU A 34 -11.17 12.71 5.53
N LYS A 35 -10.75 11.90 4.57
CA LYS A 35 -11.56 11.62 3.39
C LYS A 35 -11.14 10.28 2.80
N GLU A 36 -11.95 9.77 1.90
CA GLU A 36 -11.69 8.48 1.26
C GLU A 36 -10.33 8.50 0.59
N PRO A 37 -9.49 7.50 0.82
CA PRO A 37 -8.18 7.44 0.17
C PRO A 37 -8.30 7.35 -1.35
N ASP A 38 -7.34 7.98 -2.04
CA ASP A 38 -7.26 7.91 -3.50
C ASP A 38 -6.27 6.80 -3.88
N VAL A 39 -6.73 5.83 -4.65
CA VAL A 39 -5.87 4.75 -5.13
C VAL A 39 -5.29 5.22 -6.46
N LEU A 40 -4.06 5.69 -6.42
CA LEU A 40 -3.43 6.32 -7.58
C LEU A 40 -2.87 5.31 -8.58
N GLY A 41 -2.52 4.12 -8.10
CA GLY A 41 -2.04 3.08 -8.97
C GLY A 41 -0.53 3.08 -9.14
N PRO A 42 -0.05 2.48 -10.25
CA PRO A 42 1.39 2.27 -10.40
C PRO A 42 2.13 3.57 -10.69
N GLN A 43 3.29 3.69 -10.05
CA GLN A 43 4.21 4.81 -10.24
C GLN A 43 5.60 4.23 -10.43
N MET A 44 6.38 4.81 -11.33
CA MET A 44 7.76 4.38 -11.52
C MET A 44 8.69 5.39 -10.85
N ALA A 45 9.48 4.90 -9.91
CA ALA A 45 10.47 5.73 -9.25
C ALA A 45 11.68 5.94 -10.18
N SER A 46 12.51 6.93 -9.83
CA SER A 46 13.66 7.28 -10.66
C SER A 46 14.66 6.13 -10.79
N ASN A 47 14.67 5.20 -9.84
CA ASN A 47 15.56 4.05 -9.89
C ASN A 47 14.96 2.87 -10.67
N GLY A 48 13.81 3.08 -11.32
CA GLY A 48 13.17 2.02 -12.08
C GLY A 48 12.25 1.12 -11.28
N GLN A 49 12.16 1.34 -9.99
CA GLN A 49 11.29 0.55 -9.13
C GLN A 49 9.84 0.91 -9.36
N PHE A 50 8.99 -0.09 -9.55
CA PHE A 50 7.55 0.13 -9.60
C PHE A 50 6.97 0.12 -8.20
N ASN A 51 6.08 1.07 -7.93
CA ASN A 51 5.35 1.13 -6.67
C ASN A 51 3.87 1.32 -6.97
N PHE A 52 3.03 0.75 -6.12
CA PHE A 52 1.59 1.01 -6.17
C PHE A 52 1.28 2.06 -5.11
N ARG A 53 0.72 3.18 -5.53
CA ARG A 53 0.59 4.36 -4.66
C ARG A 53 -0.83 4.59 -4.23
N ILE A 54 -0.98 4.86 -2.92
CA ILE A 54 -2.25 5.25 -2.33
C ILE A 54 -2.03 6.58 -1.62
N SER A 55 -2.94 7.53 -1.82
CA SER A 55 -2.88 8.83 -1.18
C SER A 55 -3.95 8.92 -0.10
N MET A 56 -3.56 9.40 1.08
CA MET A 56 -4.49 9.62 2.19
C MET A 56 -4.30 11.00 2.75
N ILE A 57 -5.40 11.60 3.18
CA ILE A 57 -5.37 12.85 3.95
C ILE A 57 -5.75 12.49 5.37
N VAL A 58 -4.83 12.75 6.30
CA VAL A 58 -4.93 12.29 7.68
C VAL A 58 -4.82 13.49 8.60
N GLN A 59 -5.51 13.42 9.74
CA GLN A 59 -5.46 14.44 10.76
C GLN A 59 -4.00 14.75 11.13
N GLY A 60 -3.69 16.04 11.31
CA GLY A 60 -2.33 16.47 11.60
C GLY A 60 -1.76 15.77 12.81
N GLY A 61 -0.53 15.32 12.70
CA GLY A 61 0.16 14.58 13.74
C GLY A 61 -0.07 13.09 13.73
N MET A 62 -1.01 12.60 12.93
CA MET A 62 -1.34 11.18 12.90
C MET A 62 -0.82 10.47 11.65
N GLN A 63 -0.11 11.18 10.77
CA GLN A 63 0.26 10.64 9.48
C GLN A 63 1.12 9.39 9.59
N ILE A 64 2.16 9.46 10.43
CA ILE A 64 3.09 8.34 10.52
C ILE A 64 2.39 7.09 11.04
N SER A 65 1.60 7.24 12.11
CA SER A 65 0.90 6.10 12.70
C SER A 65 -0.08 5.47 11.70
N ILE A 66 -0.88 6.30 11.03
CA ILE A 66 -1.89 5.79 10.10
C ILE A 66 -1.23 5.17 8.88
N TYR A 67 -0.16 5.81 8.35
CA TYR A 67 0.53 5.25 7.19
C TYR A 67 1.14 3.88 7.51
N HIS A 68 1.72 3.71 8.71
CA HIS A 68 2.25 2.42 9.13
C HIS A 68 1.16 1.35 9.20
N ILE A 69 0.03 1.69 9.80
CA ILE A 69 -1.08 0.76 9.95
C ILE A 69 -1.57 0.32 8.56
N PHE A 70 -1.80 1.27 7.66
CA PHE A 70 -2.37 0.95 6.36
C PHE A 70 -1.36 0.29 5.43
N TYR A 71 -0.08 0.68 5.49
CA TYR A 71 0.94 -0.04 4.74
C TYR A 71 0.91 -1.52 5.11
N ARG A 72 0.86 -1.79 6.41
CA ARG A 72 0.84 -3.17 6.89
C ARG A 72 -0.43 -3.90 6.44
N LEU A 73 -1.58 -3.25 6.54
CA LEU A 73 -2.84 -3.87 6.13
C LEU A 73 -2.83 -4.20 4.63
N TYR A 74 -2.36 -3.27 3.82
CA TYR A 74 -2.27 -3.51 2.38
C TYR A 74 -1.29 -4.64 2.07
N HIS A 75 -0.12 -4.57 2.68
CA HIS A 75 0.92 -5.56 2.43
C HIS A 75 0.44 -6.96 2.81
N GLU A 76 -0.16 -7.08 3.98
CA GLU A 76 -0.66 -8.37 4.44
C GLU A 76 -1.78 -8.88 3.56
N ALA A 77 -2.67 -8.01 3.12
CA ALA A 77 -3.76 -8.41 2.26
C ALA A 77 -3.26 -8.91 0.91
N LEU A 78 -2.30 -8.21 0.34
CA LEU A 78 -1.72 -8.62 -0.93
C LEU A 78 -1.05 -9.99 -0.83
N LEU A 79 -0.28 -10.21 0.22
CA LEU A 79 0.37 -11.50 0.42
C LEU A 79 -0.66 -12.61 0.64
N ARG A 80 -1.72 -12.32 1.41
CA ARG A 80 -2.75 -13.31 1.70
C ARG A 80 -3.48 -13.73 0.44
N GLU A 81 -3.61 -12.81 -0.53
CA GLU A 81 -4.28 -13.12 -1.80
C GLU A 81 -3.33 -13.73 -2.83
N GLY A 82 -2.09 -13.99 -2.44
CA GLY A 82 -1.15 -14.65 -3.34
C GLY A 82 -0.36 -13.73 -4.25
N ILE A 83 -0.43 -12.43 -4.03
CA ILE A 83 0.36 -11.49 -4.83
C ILE A 83 1.81 -11.56 -4.36
N GLU A 84 2.71 -11.80 -5.30
CA GLU A 84 4.13 -11.83 -5.00
C GLU A 84 4.69 -10.41 -4.99
N LEU A 85 5.37 -10.04 -3.91
CA LEU A 85 5.92 -8.70 -3.75
C LEU A 85 7.43 -8.74 -3.69
N PRO A 86 8.13 -7.73 -4.24
CA PRO A 86 9.58 -7.71 -4.16
C PRO A 86 10.05 -7.51 -2.74
N THR A 87 11.15 -8.14 -2.40
CA THR A 87 11.79 -7.89 -1.12
C THR A 87 12.58 -6.60 -1.20
N LEU A 88 12.68 -5.92 -0.06
CA LEU A 88 13.37 -4.66 0.00
C LEU A 88 14.77 -4.88 0.56
N GLY A 89 15.70 -4.98 -0.30
CA GLY A 89 17.08 -4.97 0.08
C GLY A 89 17.64 -6.29 0.56
N PRO A 90 18.94 -6.28 0.74
CA PRO A 90 19.70 -7.50 1.02
C PRO A 90 19.50 -8.03 2.42
N LEU A 91 18.95 -7.23 3.29
CA LEU A 91 18.79 -7.70 4.64
C LEU A 91 17.81 -8.83 4.78
N SER A 92 17.08 -9.04 3.76
CA SER A 92 16.25 -10.22 3.81
C SER A 92 17.11 -11.42 3.72
N LYS A 93 18.08 -11.50 3.82
CA LYS A 93 18.74 -12.68 3.70
C LYS A 93 19.54 -13.17 4.62
N GLY A 94 19.41 -12.57 4.75
CA GLY A 94 19.71 -12.85 5.32
C GLY A 94 20.30 -13.42 5.66
N LYS A 95 20.31 -13.46 5.63
CA LYS A 95 20.47 -13.72 5.96
C LYS A 95 20.62 -14.00 6.16
#